data_ccd41e42af6cf3dee70854de91ab2e3b
#
_entry.id   ccd41e42af6cf3dee70854de91ab2e3b
#
_cell.length_a   1.000
_cell.length_b   1.000
_cell.length_c   1.000
_cell.angle_alpha   90.00
_cell.angle_beta   90.00
_cell.angle_gamma   90.00
#
_symmetry.space_group_name_H-M   'P 1'
#
loop_
_entity.id
_entity.type
_entity.pdbx_description
1 polymer ?
#
loop_
_entity_poly.entity_id
_entity_poly.type
_entity_poly.pdbx_seq_one_letter_code
_entity_poly.pdbx_strand_id
1 'polypeptide(L)'
;MPFTHLPAPEIPEIKQIQIDGVRHYETPEGTFISITSLLKNFTPEGIIEWRNNVGEDVANYVMRTAKTRGDKVHKIIESCLSNQAENDLVGNHGVVAAGLFGLMVPALDKINRIRCLERAVYSSRLKLAGRIDCVAEFDGKLSIIDFKTASRKRDEVNENYLIQSTFYSLAWEERTG
;
A
#
# COMPACT_ATOMS: atom_id res chain seq x y z
N MET A 1 22.31 6.39 4.31
CA MET A 1 22.93 6.25 2.96
C MET A 1 21.77 6.19 1.95
N PRO A 2 21.96 6.59 0.68
CA PRO A 2 20.91 6.45 -0.32
C PRO A 2 20.59 4.97 -0.56
N PHE A 3 19.32 4.70 -0.87
CA PHE A 3 18.86 3.37 -1.23
C PHE A 3 19.40 2.97 -2.61
N THR A 4 19.80 1.73 -2.79
CA THR A 4 20.19 1.20 -4.09
C THR A 4 18.95 0.77 -4.86
N HIS A 5 18.84 1.20 -6.12
CA HIS A 5 17.79 0.76 -7.02
C HIS A 5 18.35 -0.21 -8.06
N LEU A 6 17.61 -1.29 -8.33
CA LEU A 6 17.89 -2.22 -9.41
C LEU A 6 17.07 -1.84 -10.65
N PRO A 7 17.49 -2.27 -11.85
CA PRO A 7 16.65 -2.13 -13.04
C PRO A 7 15.24 -2.70 -12.78
N ALA A 8 14.23 -1.89 -13.07
CA ALA A 8 12.84 -2.33 -12.93
C ALA A 8 12.55 -3.42 -13.99
N PRO A 9 11.84 -4.49 -13.61
CA PRO A 9 11.39 -5.48 -14.60
C PRO A 9 10.37 -4.85 -15.56
N GLU A 10 10.31 -5.36 -16.77
CA GLU A 10 9.33 -4.95 -17.76
C GLU A 10 7.94 -5.50 -17.37
N ILE A 11 7.14 -4.67 -16.73
CA ILE A 11 5.74 -4.98 -16.39
C ILE A 11 4.86 -4.01 -17.18
N PRO A 12 3.83 -4.50 -17.90
CA PRO A 12 2.90 -3.64 -18.63
C PRO A 12 2.32 -2.55 -17.72
N GLU A 13 2.26 -1.33 -18.22
CA GLU A 13 1.55 -0.26 -17.53
C GLU A 13 0.05 -0.50 -17.61
N ILE A 14 -0.62 -0.41 -16.48
CA ILE A 14 -2.07 -0.55 -16.36
C ILE A 14 -2.67 0.69 -15.72
N LYS A 15 -3.82 1.10 -16.23
CA LYS A 15 -4.48 2.34 -15.80
C LYS A 15 -5.53 2.05 -14.73
N GLN A 16 -5.45 2.75 -13.61
CA GLN A 16 -6.51 2.74 -12.60
C GLN A 16 -7.73 3.52 -13.08
N ILE A 17 -8.90 2.92 -12.98
CA ILE A 17 -10.20 3.52 -13.28
C ILE A 17 -11.20 3.31 -12.14
N GLN A 18 -12.32 4.02 -12.18
CA GLN A 18 -13.44 3.83 -11.26
C GLN A 18 -14.66 3.36 -12.07
N ILE A 19 -15.30 2.28 -11.63
CA ILE A 19 -16.57 1.80 -12.16
C ILE A 19 -17.53 1.69 -10.97
N ASP A 20 -18.62 2.44 -10.98
CA ASP A 20 -19.62 2.50 -9.90
C ASP A 20 -18.99 2.72 -8.50
N GLY A 21 -17.98 3.60 -8.43
CA GLY A 21 -17.25 3.91 -7.20
C GLY A 21 -16.28 2.82 -6.73
N VAL A 22 -16.13 1.74 -7.48
CA VAL A 22 -15.21 0.64 -7.21
C VAL A 22 -13.95 0.78 -8.05
N ARG A 23 -12.78 0.65 -7.42
CA ARG A 23 -11.49 0.72 -8.13
C ARG A 23 -11.26 -0.51 -9.00
N HIS A 24 -10.95 -0.26 -10.26
CA HIS A 24 -10.55 -1.25 -11.26
C HIS A 24 -9.25 -0.81 -11.95
N TYR A 25 -8.69 -1.71 -12.74
CA TYR A 25 -7.54 -1.44 -13.60
C TYR A 25 -7.81 -1.96 -15.01
N GLU A 26 -7.54 -1.11 -16.01
CA GLU A 26 -7.49 -1.52 -17.42
C GLU A 26 -6.17 -2.24 -17.65
N THR A 27 -6.23 -3.51 -17.98
CA THR A 27 -5.09 -4.36 -18.32
C THR A 27 -5.14 -4.78 -19.77
N PRO A 28 -4.04 -5.28 -20.37
CA PRO A 28 -4.06 -5.83 -21.72
C PRO A 28 -5.07 -6.98 -21.92
N GLU A 29 -5.50 -7.62 -20.83
CA GLU A 29 -6.41 -8.76 -20.84
C GLU A 29 -7.84 -8.42 -20.41
N GLY A 30 -8.15 -7.14 -20.22
CA GLY A 30 -9.46 -6.66 -19.81
C GLY A 30 -9.43 -5.85 -18.51
N THR A 31 -10.60 -5.54 -18.00
CA THR A 31 -10.77 -4.73 -16.79
C THR A 31 -10.85 -5.63 -15.55
N PHE A 32 -9.90 -5.46 -14.62
CA PHE A 32 -9.82 -6.25 -13.40
C PHE A 32 -10.11 -5.41 -12.18
N ILE A 33 -10.85 -5.96 -11.22
CA ILE A 33 -11.12 -5.31 -9.95
C ILE A 33 -9.85 -5.21 -9.09
N SER A 34 -9.72 -4.12 -8.34
CA SER A 34 -8.63 -3.98 -7.36
C SER A 34 -8.80 -4.95 -6.19
N ILE A 35 -7.70 -5.63 -5.80
CA ILE A 35 -7.68 -6.48 -4.59
C ILE A 35 -8.17 -5.72 -3.36
N THR A 36 -7.79 -4.48 -3.18
CA THR A 36 -8.23 -3.66 -2.04
C THR A 36 -9.72 -3.32 -2.10
N SER A 37 -10.32 -3.24 -3.29
CA SER A 37 -11.77 -3.05 -3.44
C SER A 37 -12.52 -4.35 -3.15
N LEU A 38 -12.00 -5.48 -3.62
CA LEU A 38 -12.56 -6.80 -3.33
C LEU A 38 -12.58 -7.08 -1.81
N LEU A 39 -11.45 -6.83 -1.13
CA LEU A 39 -11.32 -7.07 0.30
C LEU A 39 -12.22 -6.20 1.19
N LYS A 40 -12.75 -5.07 0.68
CA LYS A 40 -13.76 -4.28 1.41
C LYS A 40 -15.05 -5.05 1.65
N ASN A 41 -15.38 -6.02 0.81
CA ASN A 41 -16.56 -6.88 1.00
C ASN A 41 -16.41 -7.84 2.20
N PHE A 42 -15.19 -8.01 2.70
CA PHE A 42 -14.86 -8.85 3.86
C PHE A 42 -14.48 -7.97 5.05
N THR A 43 -15.33 -6.96 5.34
CA THR A 43 -15.12 -6.08 6.50
C THR A 43 -15.30 -6.87 7.80
N PRO A 44 -14.29 -6.89 8.70
CA PRO A 44 -14.40 -7.58 9.97
C PRO A 44 -15.62 -7.10 10.78
N GLU A 45 -16.31 -8.04 11.44
CA GLU A 45 -17.51 -7.75 12.25
C GLU A 45 -17.27 -6.62 13.26
N GLY A 46 -16.13 -6.62 13.94
CA GLY A 46 -15.76 -5.58 14.90
C GLY A 46 -15.69 -4.17 14.30
N ILE A 47 -15.46 -4.02 12.99
CA ILE A 47 -15.56 -2.71 12.32
C ILE A 47 -17.03 -2.34 12.10
N ILE A 48 -17.87 -3.30 11.76
CA ILE A 48 -19.30 -3.09 11.59
C ILE A 48 -19.93 -2.70 12.93
N GLU A 49 -19.64 -3.43 13.99
CA GLU A 49 -20.09 -3.11 15.36
C GLU A 49 -19.61 -1.72 15.81
N TRP A 50 -18.33 -1.42 15.60
CA TRP A 50 -17.80 -0.10 15.92
C TRP A 50 -18.53 1.02 15.17
N ARG A 51 -18.80 0.85 13.85
CA ARG A 51 -19.56 1.83 13.07
C ARG A 51 -20.95 2.05 13.63
N ASN A 52 -21.64 0.98 14.00
CA ASN A 52 -22.99 1.05 14.60
C ASN A 52 -22.96 1.78 15.95
N ASN A 53 -21.92 1.56 16.75
CA ASN A 53 -21.77 2.17 18.07
C ASN A 53 -21.46 3.67 18.02
N VAL A 54 -20.60 4.12 17.09
CA VAL A 54 -20.19 5.53 17.01
C VAL A 54 -21.08 6.37 16.09
N GLY A 55 -21.89 5.73 15.26
CA GLY A 55 -22.70 6.34 14.23
C GLY A 55 -21.95 6.61 12.92
N GLU A 56 -22.71 6.72 11.84
CA GLU A 56 -22.17 6.76 10.48
C GLU A 56 -21.28 7.98 10.23
N ASP A 57 -21.70 9.17 10.66
CA ASP A 57 -20.94 10.41 10.43
C ASP A 57 -19.58 10.39 11.11
N VAL A 58 -19.54 9.94 12.37
CA VAL A 58 -18.28 9.81 13.13
C VAL A 58 -17.38 8.75 12.51
N ALA A 59 -17.93 7.60 12.14
CA ALA A 59 -17.18 6.54 11.49
C ALA A 59 -16.58 7.02 10.16
N ASN A 60 -17.35 7.68 9.32
CA ASN A 60 -16.90 8.22 8.05
C ASN A 60 -15.82 9.30 8.23
N TYR A 61 -15.95 10.18 9.21
CA TYR A 61 -14.93 11.17 9.55
C TYR A 61 -13.62 10.50 9.96
N VAL A 62 -13.68 9.53 10.88
CA VAL A 62 -12.48 8.80 11.36
C VAL A 62 -11.80 8.05 10.22
N MET A 63 -12.57 7.35 9.37
CA MET A 63 -12.03 6.60 8.25
C MET A 63 -11.39 7.51 7.20
N ARG A 64 -12.01 8.63 6.87
CA ARG A 64 -11.46 9.64 5.95
C ARG A 64 -10.16 10.25 6.49
N THR A 65 -10.13 10.62 7.77
CA THR A 65 -8.94 11.17 8.42
C THR A 65 -7.80 10.14 8.44
N ALA A 66 -8.10 8.88 8.77
CA ALA A 66 -7.12 7.81 8.76
C ALA A 66 -6.55 7.57 7.34
N LYS A 67 -7.42 7.60 6.31
CA LYS A 67 -6.98 7.49 4.92
C LYS A 67 -6.05 8.63 4.52
N THR A 68 -6.45 9.88 4.75
CA THR A 68 -5.63 11.06 4.42
C THR A 68 -4.27 11.02 5.13
N ARG A 69 -4.23 10.60 6.39
CA ARG A 69 -2.99 10.40 7.14
C ARG A 69 -2.12 9.31 6.50
N GLY A 70 -2.72 8.18 6.14
CA GLY A 70 -2.03 7.09 5.45
C GLY A 70 -1.42 7.54 4.13
N ASP A 71 -2.20 8.21 3.29
CA ASP A 71 -1.76 8.71 1.98
C ASP A 71 -0.55 9.67 2.13
N LYS A 72 -0.53 10.51 3.17
CA LYS A 72 0.62 11.39 3.47
C LYS A 72 1.88 10.62 3.88
N VAL A 73 1.74 9.62 4.74
CA VAL A 73 2.86 8.78 5.18
C VAL A 73 3.45 8.01 3.99
N HIS A 74 2.60 7.43 3.13
CA HIS A 74 3.05 6.74 1.92
C HIS A 74 3.86 7.66 1.00
N LYS A 75 3.42 8.91 0.79
CA LYS A 75 4.18 9.89 0.01
C LYS A 75 5.56 10.19 0.58
N ILE A 76 5.67 10.36 1.89
CA ILE A 76 6.97 10.58 2.56
C ILE A 76 7.88 9.36 2.36
N ILE A 77 7.34 8.15 2.54
CA ILE A 77 8.09 6.90 2.35
C ILE A 77 8.55 6.77 0.90
N GLU A 78 7.67 7.00 -0.07
CA GLU A 78 7.99 6.96 -1.49
C GLU A 78 9.12 7.93 -1.85
N SER A 79 9.03 9.20 -1.40
CA SER A 79 10.08 10.21 -1.59
C SER A 79 11.40 9.77 -0.96
N CYS A 80 11.36 9.24 0.27
CA CYS A 80 12.52 8.74 0.98
C CYS A 80 13.19 7.58 0.23
N LEU A 81 12.41 6.55 -0.12
CA LEU A 81 12.90 5.37 -0.83
C LEU A 81 13.37 5.69 -2.26
N SER A 82 12.83 6.73 -2.89
CA SER A 82 13.29 7.27 -4.18
C SER A 82 14.55 8.12 -4.08
N ASN A 83 15.17 8.25 -2.90
CA ASN A 83 16.29 9.15 -2.63
C ASN A 83 15.97 10.64 -2.89
N GLN A 84 14.71 11.01 -2.77
CA GLN A 84 14.19 12.39 -2.93
C GLN A 84 13.69 12.93 -1.59
N ALA A 85 14.49 12.77 -0.53
CA ALA A 85 14.10 13.17 0.82
C ALA A 85 13.73 14.65 0.90
N GLU A 86 12.59 14.94 1.52
CA GLU A 86 12.09 16.29 1.70
C GLU A 86 12.70 16.95 2.94
N ASN A 87 13.05 18.23 2.83
CA ASN A 87 13.67 18.99 3.93
C ASN A 87 12.66 19.43 4.99
N ASP A 88 11.38 19.60 4.65
CA ASP A 88 10.33 20.04 5.57
C ASP A 88 9.12 19.10 5.54
N LEU A 89 9.26 17.96 6.18
CA LEU A 89 8.17 16.97 6.30
C LEU A 89 6.98 17.50 7.10
N VAL A 90 7.23 18.32 8.13
CA VAL A 90 6.17 18.85 8.97
C VAL A 90 5.35 19.89 8.21
N GLY A 91 5.98 20.81 7.51
CA GLY A 91 5.29 21.81 6.69
C GLY A 91 4.49 21.19 5.56
N ASN A 92 5.09 20.21 4.85
CA ASN A 92 4.46 19.59 3.67
C ASN A 92 3.34 18.59 4.04
N HIS A 93 3.53 17.81 5.11
CA HIS A 93 2.64 16.67 5.43
C HIS A 93 1.94 16.77 6.78
N GLY A 94 2.42 17.66 7.66
CA GLY A 94 1.92 17.85 9.02
C GLY A 94 2.62 16.95 10.05
N VAL A 95 2.60 17.39 11.30
CA VAL A 95 3.35 16.79 12.43
C VAL A 95 3.02 15.29 12.63
N VAL A 96 1.77 14.89 12.45
CA VAL A 96 1.35 13.49 12.67
C VAL A 96 1.95 12.56 11.62
N ALA A 97 1.90 12.94 10.33
CA ALA A 97 2.48 12.12 9.26
C ALA A 97 4.01 12.05 9.38
N ALA A 98 4.66 13.17 9.66
CA ALA A 98 6.10 13.22 9.90
C ALA A 98 6.53 12.35 11.10
N GLY A 99 5.77 12.41 12.21
CA GLY A 99 6.04 11.57 13.38
C GLY A 99 5.87 10.08 13.12
N LEU A 100 4.80 9.69 12.40
CA LEU A 100 4.59 8.28 12.00
C LEU A 100 5.69 7.78 11.07
N PHE A 101 6.13 8.59 10.10
CA PHE A 101 7.28 8.27 9.26
C PHE A 101 8.54 8.06 10.10
N GLY A 102 8.83 8.95 11.07
CA GLY A 102 9.98 8.81 11.97
C GLY A 102 10.01 7.48 12.72
N LEU A 103 8.84 6.95 13.12
CA LEU A 103 8.74 5.63 13.75
C LEU A 103 9.05 4.47 12.77
N MET A 104 8.91 4.68 11.47
CA MET A 104 9.17 3.66 10.44
C MET A 104 10.63 3.64 9.99
N VAL A 105 11.40 4.70 10.20
CA VAL A 105 12.80 4.81 9.73
C VAL A 105 13.64 3.58 10.07
N PRO A 106 13.63 3.02 11.30
CA PRO A 106 14.42 1.83 11.61
C PRO A 106 14.04 0.59 10.79
N ALA A 107 12.79 0.51 10.31
CA ALA A 107 12.37 -0.56 9.41
C ALA A 107 12.75 -0.24 7.96
N LEU A 108 12.65 1.03 7.55
CA LEU A 108 13.06 1.46 6.22
C LEU A 108 14.56 1.27 5.98
N ASP A 109 15.41 1.44 7.00
CA ASP A 109 16.84 1.21 6.93
C ASP A 109 17.21 -0.24 6.58
N LYS A 110 16.28 -1.18 6.72
CA LYS A 110 16.45 -2.60 6.33
C LYS A 110 16.12 -2.86 4.86
N ILE A 111 15.57 -1.86 4.16
CA ILE A 111 15.22 -1.94 2.75
C ILE A 111 16.45 -1.60 1.92
N ASN A 112 16.72 -2.41 0.90
CA ASN A 112 17.75 -2.12 -0.09
C ASN A 112 17.42 -2.81 -1.41
N ARG A 113 18.20 -2.52 -2.48
CA ARG A 113 18.06 -3.12 -3.81
C ARG A 113 16.60 -3.08 -4.30
N ILE A 114 16.02 -1.87 -4.28
CA ILE A 114 14.64 -1.61 -4.65
C ILE A 114 14.45 -1.92 -6.13
N ARG A 115 13.45 -2.73 -6.46
CA ARG A 115 13.08 -3.11 -7.83
C ARG A 115 11.95 -2.27 -8.40
N CYS A 116 10.99 -1.87 -7.56
CA CYS A 116 9.97 -0.89 -7.91
C CYS A 116 9.34 -0.25 -6.67
N LEU A 117 8.75 0.92 -6.89
CA LEU A 117 7.91 1.65 -5.95
C LEU A 117 6.58 1.96 -6.63
N GLU A 118 5.48 1.96 -5.88
CA GLU A 118 4.12 2.33 -6.32
C GLU A 118 3.71 1.69 -7.66
N ARG A 119 4.11 0.42 -7.90
CA ARG A 119 3.89 -0.26 -9.18
C ARG A 119 2.55 -0.97 -9.22
N ALA A 120 1.77 -0.65 -10.24
CA ALA A 120 0.55 -1.38 -10.53
C ALA A 120 0.88 -2.75 -11.18
N VAL A 121 0.23 -3.80 -10.68
CA VAL A 121 0.38 -5.19 -11.12
C VAL A 121 -0.97 -5.86 -11.26
N TYR A 122 -1.03 -6.94 -12.05
CA TYR A 122 -2.23 -7.75 -12.19
C TYR A 122 -1.90 -9.22 -12.32
N SER A 123 -2.85 -10.06 -11.92
CA SER A 123 -2.82 -11.50 -12.13
C SER A 123 -3.86 -11.86 -13.19
N SER A 124 -3.40 -12.43 -14.30
CA SER A 124 -4.24 -12.99 -15.37
C SER A 124 -5.09 -14.14 -14.86
N ARG A 125 -4.51 -14.96 -13.99
CA ARG A 125 -5.16 -16.14 -13.42
C ARG A 125 -6.28 -15.79 -12.44
N LEU A 126 -6.04 -14.79 -11.58
CA LEU A 126 -7.00 -14.39 -10.56
C LEU A 126 -7.98 -13.32 -11.03
N LYS A 127 -7.73 -12.68 -12.20
CA LYS A 127 -8.51 -11.55 -12.72
C LYS A 127 -8.60 -10.39 -11.74
N LEU A 128 -7.52 -10.16 -11.01
CA LEU A 128 -7.37 -9.11 -10.00
C LEU A 128 -6.18 -8.23 -10.35
N ALA A 129 -6.25 -6.99 -9.90
CA ALA A 129 -5.15 -6.04 -10.03
C ALA A 129 -4.93 -5.25 -8.71
N GLY A 130 -3.81 -4.55 -8.63
CA GLY A 130 -3.52 -3.71 -7.47
C GLY A 130 -2.25 -2.91 -7.67
N ARG A 131 -1.87 -2.15 -6.63
CA ARG A 131 -0.64 -1.37 -6.63
C ARG A 131 0.20 -1.82 -5.45
N ILE A 132 1.42 -2.28 -5.73
CA ILE A 132 2.42 -2.65 -4.73
C ILE A 132 3.14 -1.38 -4.29
N ASP A 133 3.28 -1.18 -2.99
CA ASP A 133 3.99 -0.02 -2.45
C ASP A 133 5.49 -0.13 -2.76
N CYS A 134 6.10 -1.30 -2.48
CA CYS A 134 7.54 -1.50 -2.72
C CYS A 134 7.86 -2.99 -2.96
N VAL A 135 8.77 -3.26 -3.90
CA VAL A 135 9.44 -4.55 -4.05
C VAL A 135 10.94 -4.32 -3.90
N ALA A 136 11.53 -4.92 -2.89
CA ALA A 136 12.92 -4.69 -2.52
C ALA A 136 13.48 -5.87 -1.70
N GLU A 137 14.75 -5.83 -1.39
CA GLU A 137 15.29 -6.68 -0.32
C GLU A 137 15.00 -6.05 1.04
N PHE A 138 14.38 -6.82 1.93
CA PHE A 138 14.19 -6.49 3.34
C PHE A 138 15.01 -7.45 4.18
N ASP A 139 15.95 -6.95 4.98
CA ASP A 139 16.95 -7.77 5.68
C ASP A 139 17.64 -8.80 4.73
N GLY A 140 17.96 -8.38 3.49
CA GLY A 140 18.64 -9.21 2.49
C GLY A 140 17.75 -10.24 1.78
N LYS A 141 16.42 -10.24 2.00
CA LYS A 141 15.48 -11.14 1.33
C LYS A 141 14.55 -10.37 0.40
N LEU A 142 14.42 -10.81 -0.85
CA LEU A 142 13.45 -10.24 -1.78
C LEU A 142 12.04 -10.35 -1.19
N SER A 143 11.36 -9.22 -1.09
CA SER A 143 10.09 -9.08 -0.39
C SER A 143 9.14 -8.15 -1.10
N ILE A 144 7.85 -8.47 -1.03
CA ILE A 144 6.79 -7.51 -1.25
C ILE A 144 6.56 -6.76 0.07
N ILE A 145 6.64 -5.44 0.02
CA ILE A 145 6.52 -4.57 1.18
C ILE A 145 5.30 -3.69 0.99
N ASP A 146 4.41 -3.69 1.98
CA ASP A 146 3.18 -2.92 2.00
C ASP A 146 3.11 -2.12 3.31
N PHE A 147 3.04 -0.80 3.20
CA PHE A 147 3.08 0.09 4.35
C PHE A 147 1.68 0.32 4.91
N LYS A 148 1.52 0.15 6.20
CA LYS A 148 0.23 0.35 6.87
C LYS A 148 0.38 1.28 8.07
N THR A 149 -0.49 2.29 8.14
CA THR A 149 -0.59 3.15 9.32
C THR A 149 -1.75 2.69 10.20
N ALA A 150 -1.52 2.67 11.50
CA ALA A 150 -2.55 2.35 12.48
C ALA A 150 -2.56 3.40 13.61
N SER A 151 -3.72 3.62 14.23
CA SER A 151 -3.87 4.52 15.39
C SER A 151 -3.35 3.89 16.69
N ARG A 152 -3.17 2.56 16.72
CA ARG A 152 -2.61 1.81 17.84
C ARG A 152 -1.89 0.57 17.33
N LYS A 153 -0.89 0.11 18.08
CA LYS A 153 -0.25 -1.19 17.84
C LYS A 153 -1.31 -2.31 17.91
N ARG A 154 -1.19 -3.28 17.03
CA ARG A 154 -1.98 -4.52 17.05
C ARG A 154 -1.04 -5.68 17.30
N ASP A 155 -1.48 -6.64 18.07
CA ASP A 155 -0.70 -7.84 18.38
C ASP A 155 -0.81 -8.87 17.24
N GLU A 156 -1.89 -8.80 16.45
CA GLU A 156 -2.12 -9.69 15.31
C GLU A 156 -2.18 -8.90 13.99
N VAL A 157 -1.67 -9.52 12.93
CA VAL A 157 -1.77 -9.00 11.58
C VAL A 157 -3.17 -9.27 11.05
N ASN A 158 -3.81 -8.26 10.48
CA ASN A 158 -5.13 -8.40 9.86
C ASN A 158 -5.03 -9.36 8.66
N GLU A 159 -5.92 -10.35 8.60
CA GLU A 159 -5.96 -11.37 7.54
C GLU A 159 -6.04 -10.75 6.13
N ASN A 160 -6.81 -9.67 5.96
CA ASN A 160 -6.89 -8.95 4.69
C ASN A 160 -5.52 -8.41 4.22
N TYR A 161 -4.61 -8.07 5.14
CA TYR A 161 -3.24 -7.66 4.77
C TYR A 161 -2.41 -8.85 4.28
N LEU A 162 -2.59 -10.03 4.88
CA LEU A 162 -1.93 -11.25 4.43
C LEU A 162 -2.42 -11.65 3.03
N ILE A 163 -3.73 -11.61 2.80
CA ILE A 163 -4.35 -11.90 1.50
C ILE A 163 -3.85 -10.89 0.45
N GLN A 164 -3.83 -9.61 0.79
CA GLN A 164 -3.33 -8.55 -0.11
C GLN A 164 -1.87 -8.78 -0.49
N SER A 165 -1.00 -9.06 0.48
CA SER A 165 0.43 -9.29 0.24
C SER A 165 0.68 -10.57 -0.55
N THR A 166 -0.08 -11.63 -0.27
CA THR A 166 -0.03 -12.89 -1.04
C THR A 166 -0.45 -12.66 -2.49
N PHE A 167 -1.53 -11.91 -2.71
CA PHE A 167 -1.93 -11.53 -4.06
C PHE A 167 -0.82 -10.77 -4.79
N TYR A 168 -0.20 -9.80 -4.12
CA TYR A 168 0.89 -9.04 -4.73
C TYR A 168 2.10 -9.91 -5.09
N SER A 169 2.46 -10.88 -4.25
CA SER A 169 3.51 -11.85 -4.56
C SER A 169 3.17 -12.65 -5.81
N LEU A 170 1.98 -13.21 -5.87
CA LEU A 170 1.52 -13.99 -7.04
C LEU A 170 1.49 -13.15 -8.33
N ALA A 171 0.95 -11.94 -8.25
CA ALA A 171 0.88 -11.05 -9.41
C ALA A 171 2.28 -10.58 -9.86
N TRP A 172 3.18 -10.34 -8.92
CA TRP A 172 4.57 -10.04 -9.22
C TRP A 172 5.27 -11.20 -9.93
N GLU A 173 5.18 -12.40 -9.37
CA GLU A 173 5.77 -13.62 -9.94
C GLU A 173 5.22 -13.93 -11.36
N GLU A 174 3.90 -13.80 -11.58
CA GLU A 174 3.30 -13.95 -12.91
C GLU A 174 3.88 -12.98 -13.96
N ARG A 175 4.35 -11.81 -13.54
CA ARG A 175 4.84 -10.75 -14.45
C ARG A 175 6.35 -10.73 -14.61
N THR A 176 7.10 -11.32 -13.68
CA THR A 176 8.56 -11.23 -13.65
C THR A 176 9.27 -12.57 -13.71
N GLY A 177 8.58 -13.69 -13.54
CA GLY A 177 9.10 -15.06 -13.55
C GLY A 177 9.61 -15.42 -12.16
#